data_7639b343f50462e34456ad45f0f14957
#
_entry.id   7639b343f50462e34456ad45f0f14957
#
_cell.length_a   1.000
_cell.length_b   1.000
_cell.length_c   1.000
_cell.angle_alpha   90.00
_cell.angle_beta   90.00
_cell.angle_gamma   90.00
#
_symmetry.space_group_name_H-M   'P 1'
#
loop_
_entity.id
_entity.type
_entity.pdbx_description
1 polymer ?
#
loop_
_entity_poly.entity_id
_entity_poly.type
_entity_poly.pdbx_seq_one_letter_code
_entity_poly.pdbx_strand_id
1 'polypeptide(L)'
;MGGATDPAANWIRAGLGLAIMAALTEGDRHGYALAQRLAEFGLGPIRGGALYPVLNRLEAEEAVRSDWLPGEGGPGRKVYAITEAGRRRLADERTRWGEFTDAFDRLLTATGDGDGDDQRHLKQDSELGRISDDEDH
;
A
#
# COMPACT_ATOMS: atom_id res chain seq x y z
N MET A 1 -6.74 26.24 -6.57
CA MET A 1 -6.77 25.80 -6.63
C MET A 1 -6.09 25.22 -6.63
N GLY A 2 -5.92 25.44 -6.24
CA GLY A 2 -5.00 24.75 -6.18
C GLY A 2 -4.87 23.58 -6.61
N GLY A 3 -5.02 23.44 -7.17
CA GLY A 3 -5.11 22.31 -7.78
C GLY A 3 -4.09 21.29 -7.73
N ALA A 4 -2.94 21.63 -7.46
CA ALA A 4 -1.91 20.62 -7.63
C ALA A 4 -1.96 19.61 -6.50
N THR A 5 -2.85 18.65 -6.59
CA THR A 5 -2.86 17.53 -5.67
C THR A 5 -1.82 16.51 -6.13
N ASP A 6 -0.99 16.12 -5.18
CA ASP A 6 -0.04 15.05 -5.47
C ASP A 6 -0.80 13.79 -5.84
N PRO A 7 -0.58 13.22 -7.04
CA PRO A 7 -1.28 12.00 -7.41
C PRO A 7 -1.10 10.87 -6.40
N ALA A 8 0.03 10.82 -5.72
CA ALA A 8 0.29 9.78 -4.74
C ALA A 8 -0.76 9.77 -3.63
N ALA A 9 -1.36 10.93 -3.33
CA ALA A 9 -2.39 10.98 -2.32
C ALA A 9 -3.62 10.16 -2.72
N ASN A 10 -3.88 10.06 -4.00
CA ASN A 10 -4.97 9.21 -4.47
C ASN A 10 -4.55 7.75 -4.52
N TRP A 11 -3.32 7.50 -4.90
CA TRP A 11 -2.86 6.13 -5.05
C TRP A 11 -2.78 5.41 -3.72
N ILE A 12 -2.37 6.11 -2.66
CA ILE A 12 -2.24 5.47 -1.35
C ILE A 12 -3.60 5.01 -0.82
N ARG A 13 -4.69 5.62 -1.26
CA ARG A 13 -6.01 5.22 -0.80
C ARG A 13 -6.27 3.75 -1.03
N ALA A 14 -5.90 3.26 -2.21
CA ALA A 14 -6.16 1.86 -2.53
C ALA A 14 -5.33 0.92 -1.66
N GLY A 15 -4.13 1.33 -1.31
CA GLY A 15 -3.24 0.45 -0.56
C GLY A 15 -3.11 0.76 0.92
N LEU A 16 -3.90 1.72 1.43
CA LEU A 16 -3.68 2.16 2.79
C LEU A 16 -3.95 1.06 3.82
N GLY A 17 -5.01 0.29 3.62
CA GLY A 17 -5.28 -0.81 4.53
C GLY A 17 -4.18 -1.84 4.54
N LEU A 18 -3.67 -2.16 3.36
CA LEU A 18 -2.55 -3.08 3.24
C LEU A 18 -1.31 -2.54 3.93
N ALA A 19 -1.03 -1.24 3.74
CA ALA A 19 0.14 -0.61 4.35
C ALA A 19 0.03 -0.59 5.87
N ILE A 20 -1.17 -0.32 6.39
CA ILE A 20 -1.40 -0.32 7.83
C ILE A 20 -1.13 -1.71 8.40
N MET A 21 -1.69 -2.73 7.78
CA MET A 21 -1.49 -4.08 8.27
C MET A 21 -0.02 -4.46 8.24
N ALA A 22 0.69 -4.07 7.19
CA ALA A 22 2.11 -4.37 7.09
C ALA A 22 2.89 -3.68 8.21
N ALA A 23 2.60 -2.41 8.47
CA ALA A 23 3.30 -1.68 9.52
C ALA A 23 3.04 -2.28 10.89
N LEU A 24 1.83 -2.80 11.10
CA LEU A 24 1.49 -3.39 12.38
C LEU A 24 2.15 -4.75 12.63
N THR A 25 2.68 -5.38 11.59
CA THR A 25 3.44 -6.61 11.83
C THR A 25 4.73 -6.34 12.57
N GLU A 26 5.21 -5.10 12.53
CA GLU A 26 6.43 -4.72 13.25
C GLU A 26 6.19 -4.49 14.73
N GLY A 27 4.94 -4.34 15.13
CA GLY A 27 4.60 -4.08 16.52
C GLY A 27 3.35 -3.23 16.60
N ASP A 28 2.75 -3.22 17.77
CA ASP A 28 1.55 -2.43 18.02
C ASP A 28 1.90 -0.95 17.98
N ARG A 29 0.99 -0.13 17.43
CA ARG A 29 1.24 1.29 17.27
C ARG A 29 -0.03 2.09 17.45
N HIS A 30 0.10 3.29 17.98
CA HIS A 30 -1.01 4.24 17.93
C HIS A 30 -1.02 4.91 16.54
N GLY A 31 -2.15 5.59 16.26
CA GLY A 31 -2.36 6.11 14.90
C GLY A 31 -1.26 7.05 14.42
N TYR A 32 -0.78 7.92 15.31
CA TYR A 32 0.26 8.86 14.91
C TYR A 32 1.54 8.13 14.50
N ALA A 33 1.92 7.11 15.25
CA ALA A 33 3.12 6.35 14.92
C ALA A 33 2.95 5.57 13.62
N LEU A 34 1.73 5.09 13.35
CA LEU A 34 1.45 4.46 12.07
C LEU A 34 1.66 5.42 10.92
N ALA A 35 1.07 6.61 11.04
CA ALA A 35 1.23 7.61 9.98
C ALA A 35 2.69 7.97 9.76
N GLN A 36 3.45 8.08 10.85
CA GLN A 36 4.87 8.37 10.73
C GLN A 36 5.62 7.24 10.03
N ARG A 37 5.31 6.00 10.39
CA ARG A 37 5.99 4.87 9.79
C ARG A 37 5.73 4.81 8.28
N LEU A 38 4.51 5.04 7.87
CA LEU A 38 4.18 5.05 6.45
C LEU A 38 4.90 6.19 5.73
N ALA A 39 5.00 7.35 6.38
CA ALA A 39 5.70 8.48 5.78
C ALA A 39 7.18 8.19 5.61
N GLU A 40 7.77 7.40 6.50
CA GLU A 40 9.19 7.02 6.38
C GLU A 40 9.46 6.25 5.09
N PHE A 41 8.46 5.54 4.60
CA PHE A 41 8.59 4.82 3.34
C PHE A 41 8.17 5.64 2.14
N GLY A 42 7.86 6.91 2.33
CA GLY A 42 7.45 7.75 1.22
C GLY A 42 5.98 7.65 0.90
N LEU A 43 5.19 7.03 1.78
CA LEU A 43 3.77 6.84 1.54
C LEU A 43 2.90 7.93 2.17
N GLY A 44 3.52 8.91 2.81
CA GLY A 44 2.82 9.99 3.47
C GLY A 44 3.17 11.33 2.89
N PRO A 45 2.68 12.38 3.53
CA PRO A 45 2.00 12.37 4.84
C PRO A 45 0.58 11.82 4.74
N ILE A 46 0.15 11.15 5.81
CA ILE A 46 -1.19 10.60 5.89
C ILE A 46 -1.92 11.29 7.03
N ARG A 47 -3.02 11.91 6.69
CA ARG A 47 -3.78 12.68 7.68
C ARG A 47 -4.77 11.80 8.38
N GLY A 48 -5.18 12.25 9.58
CA GLY A 48 -6.12 11.49 10.36
C GLY A 48 -7.42 11.23 9.63
N GLY A 49 -7.86 12.19 8.81
CA GLY A 49 -9.07 12.01 8.03
C GLY A 49 -9.02 10.87 7.05
N ALA A 50 -7.82 10.48 6.62
CA ALA A 50 -7.66 9.33 5.75
C ALA A 50 -7.36 8.08 6.55
N LEU A 51 -6.59 8.21 7.63
CA LEU A 51 -6.09 7.07 8.38
C LEU A 51 -7.15 6.41 9.23
N TYR A 52 -7.87 7.19 10.04
CA TYR A 52 -8.77 6.61 11.02
C TYR A 52 -9.98 5.90 10.43
N PRO A 53 -10.57 6.39 9.33
CA PRO A 53 -11.64 5.60 8.71
C PRO A 53 -11.18 4.22 8.26
N VAL A 54 -9.95 4.12 7.77
CA VAL A 54 -9.42 2.82 7.36
C VAL A 54 -9.15 1.94 8.56
N LEU A 55 -8.57 2.51 9.62
CA LEU A 55 -8.36 1.75 10.86
C LEU A 55 -9.68 1.24 11.42
N ASN A 56 -10.71 2.09 11.41
CA ASN A 56 -12.02 1.68 11.91
C ASN A 56 -12.60 0.55 11.07
N ARG A 57 -12.42 0.62 9.76
CA ARG A 57 -12.90 -0.43 8.88
C ARG A 57 -12.17 -1.74 9.12
N LEU A 58 -10.85 -1.66 9.27
CA LEU A 58 -10.07 -2.86 9.52
C LEU A 58 -10.44 -3.48 10.86
N GLU A 59 -10.75 -2.64 11.84
CA GLU A 59 -11.17 -3.15 13.13
C GLU A 59 -12.54 -3.80 13.04
N ALA A 60 -13.47 -3.20 12.31
CA ALA A 60 -14.79 -3.79 12.11
C ALA A 60 -14.68 -5.11 11.36
N GLU A 61 -13.72 -5.26 10.50
CA GLU A 61 -13.49 -6.49 9.75
C GLU A 61 -12.56 -7.45 10.49
N GLU A 62 -12.18 -7.11 11.72
CA GLU A 62 -11.40 -7.95 12.60
C GLU A 62 -9.99 -8.24 12.10
N ALA A 63 -9.51 -7.42 11.20
CA ALA A 63 -8.12 -7.51 10.76
C ALA A 63 -7.17 -6.85 11.75
N VAL A 64 -7.65 -5.85 12.49
CA VAL A 64 -6.89 -5.24 13.57
C VAL A 64 -7.78 -5.15 14.79
N ARG A 65 -7.14 -5.03 15.93
CA ARG A 65 -7.84 -4.75 17.17
C ARG A 65 -7.20 -3.53 17.82
N SER A 66 -7.90 -2.93 18.77
CA SER A 66 -7.36 -1.77 19.44
C SER A 66 -7.60 -1.88 20.92
N ASP A 67 -6.73 -1.25 21.67
CA ASP A 67 -6.81 -1.16 23.13
C ASP A 67 -6.42 0.23 23.55
N TRP A 68 -7.07 0.70 24.61
CA TRP A 68 -6.70 1.96 25.20
C TRP A 68 -5.62 1.71 26.24
N LEU A 69 -4.50 2.45 26.10
CA LEU A 69 -3.45 2.42 27.08
C LEU A 69 -3.52 3.70 27.89
N PRO A 70 -3.34 3.61 29.22
CA PRO A 70 -3.37 4.83 30.03
C PRO A 70 -2.20 5.73 29.67
N GLY A 71 -2.51 7.02 29.57
CA GLY A 71 -1.47 8.00 29.34
C GLY A 71 -0.90 8.48 30.66
N GLU A 72 0.37 8.81 30.66
CA GLU A 72 1.00 9.35 31.85
C GLU A 72 0.68 10.82 31.95
N GLY A 73 -0.11 11.17 32.94
CA GLY A 73 -0.45 12.56 33.15
C GLY A 73 -1.36 13.15 32.11
N GLY A 74 -2.06 12.33 31.32
CA GLY A 74 -2.95 12.82 30.30
C GLY A 74 -3.89 11.75 29.83
N PRO A 75 -4.65 12.04 28.76
CA PRO A 75 -5.59 11.06 28.22
C PRO A 75 -4.86 9.84 27.69
N GLY A 76 -5.55 8.72 27.70
CA GLY A 76 -5.00 7.48 27.17
C GLY A 76 -4.83 7.53 25.68
N ARG A 77 -4.12 6.54 25.16
CA ARG A 77 -3.90 6.40 23.73
C ARG A 77 -4.50 5.11 23.24
N LYS A 78 -5.07 5.17 22.07
CA LYS A 78 -5.59 3.99 21.42
C LYS A 78 -4.48 3.35 20.59
N VAL A 79 -4.20 2.10 20.89
CA VAL A 79 -3.11 1.37 20.26
C VAL A 79 -3.71 0.25 19.43
N TYR A 80 -3.22 0.11 18.22
CA TYR A 80 -3.72 -0.87 17.26
C TYR A 80 -2.74 -2.01 17.12
N ALA A 81 -3.29 -3.21 16.94
CA ALA A 81 -2.51 -4.43 16.74
C ALA A 81 -3.13 -5.23 15.62
N ILE A 82 -2.30 -5.90 14.83
CA ILE A 82 -2.83 -6.78 13.80
C ILE A 82 -3.27 -8.09 14.45
N THR A 83 -4.42 -8.62 14.00
CA THR A 83 -4.92 -9.88 14.51
C THR A 83 -4.34 -11.03 13.69
N GLU A 84 -4.59 -12.25 14.16
CA GLU A 84 -4.21 -13.43 13.40
C GLU A 84 -4.90 -13.44 12.04
N ALA A 85 -6.19 -13.12 12.02
CA ALA A 85 -6.92 -13.01 10.76
C ALA A 85 -6.33 -11.93 9.88
N GLY A 86 -5.90 -10.82 10.48
CA GLY A 86 -5.26 -9.76 9.73
C GLY A 86 -3.95 -10.19 9.09
N ARG A 87 -3.18 -11.01 9.78
CA ARG A 87 -1.93 -11.51 9.22
C ARG A 87 -2.17 -12.41 8.02
N ARG A 88 -3.18 -13.25 8.09
CA ARG A 88 -3.55 -14.09 6.94
C ARG A 88 -4.02 -13.25 5.77
N ARG A 89 -4.85 -12.26 6.06
CA ARG A 89 -5.35 -11.34 5.04
C ARG A 89 -4.19 -10.57 4.41
N LEU A 90 -3.24 -10.13 5.22
CA LEU A 90 -2.08 -9.41 4.71
C LEU A 90 -1.29 -10.27 3.74
N ALA A 91 -1.07 -11.54 4.08
CA ALA A 91 -0.32 -12.43 3.21
C ALA A 91 -1.00 -12.59 1.85
N ASP A 92 -2.32 -12.76 1.87
CA ASP A 92 -3.08 -12.90 0.64
C ASP A 92 -3.09 -11.61 -0.18
N GLU A 93 -3.34 -10.50 0.48
CA GLU A 93 -3.40 -9.23 -0.22
C GLU A 93 -2.03 -8.78 -0.73
N ARG A 94 -0.97 -9.15 -0.02
CA ARG A 94 0.37 -8.84 -0.50
C ARG A 94 0.62 -9.48 -1.85
N THR A 95 0.23 -10.74 -2.01
CA THR A 95 0.39 -11.43 -3.27
C THR A 95 -0.43 -10.77 -4.37
N ARG A 96 -1.68 -10.48 -4.06
CA ARG A 96 -2.55 -9.85 -5.05
C ARG A 96 -2.09 -8.47 -5.44
N TRP A 97 -1.60 -7.71 -4.48
CA TRP A 97 -1.10 -6.37 -4.74
C TRP A 97 0.11 -6.44 -5.67
N GLY A 98 1.00 -7.42 -5.42
CA GLY A 98 2.16 -7.59 -6.28
C GLY A 98 1.77 -7.92 -7.71
N GLU A 99 0.78 -8.78 -7.87
CA GLU A 99 0.30 -9.10 -9.22
C GLU A 99 -0.32 -7.88 -9.90
N PHE A 100 -1.06 -7.10 -9.14
CA PHE A 100 -1.68 -5.91 -9.67
C PHE A 100 -0.64 -4.87 -10.09
N THR A 101 0.34 -4.61 -9.24
CA THR A 101 1.35 -3.61 -9.56
C THR A 101 2.25 -4.08 -10.69
N ASP A 102 2.54 -5.37 -10.76
CA ASP A 102 3.31 -5.90 -11.88
C ASP A 102 2.57 -5.70 -13.19
N ALA A 103 1.27 -5.98 -13.20
CA ALA A 103 0.48 -5.76 -14.41
C ALA A 103 0.47 -4.29 -14.80
N PHE A 104 0.34 -3.41 -13.81
CA PHE A 104 0.33 -1.99 -14.05
C PHE A 104 1.67 -1.53 -14.62
N ASP A 105 2.76 -2.03 -14.02
CA ASP A 105 4.10 -1.67 -14.49
C ASP A 105 4.32 -2.10 -15.93
N ARG A 106 3.85 -3.29 -16.28
CA ARG A 106 3.97 -3.76 -17.65
C ARG A 106 3.23 -2.86 -18.63
N LEU A 107 2.04 -2.44 -18.23
CA LEU A 107 1.26 -1.55 -19.09
C LEU A 107 1.94 -0.21 -19.26
N LEU A 108 2.41 0.37 -18.16
CA LEU A 108 3.06 1.66 -18.23
C LEU A 108 4.35 1.60 -19.05
N THR A 109 5.09 0.51 -18.91
CA THR A 109 6.31 0.35 -19.66
C THR A 109 6.02 0.18 -21.15
N ALA A 110 5.00 -0.60 -21.47
CA ALA A 110 4.66 -0.86 -22.87
C ALA A 110 4.18 0.39 -23.58
N THR A 111 3.58 1.33 -22.84
CA THR A 111 2.99 2.52 -23.44
C THR A 111 3.78 3.78 -23.15
N GLY A 112 4.99 3.64 -22.62
CA GLY A 112 5.82 4.80 -22.32
C GLY A 112 6.27 5.51 -23.58
N ASP A 113 6.73 6.72 -23.41
CA ASP A 113 7.07 7.59 -24.53
C ASP A 113 8.36 7.24 -25.22
N GLY A 114 9.07 6.28 -24.75
CA GLY A 114 10.24 5.83 -25.46
C GLY A 114 11.48 6.68 -25.37
N ASP A 115 11.38 7.86 -24.83
CA ASP A 115 12.57 8.69 -24.67
C ASP A 115 13.45 8.12 -23.59
N GLY A 116 14.65 7.74 -23.96
CA GLY A 116 15.56 7.19 -22.99
C GLY A 116 15.28 5.75 -22.61
N ASP A 117 14.25 5.17 -23.19
CA ASP A 117 13.89 3.80 -22.87
C ASP A 117 14.16 2.84 -24.02
N ASP A 118 14.90 3.31 -25.00
CA ASP A 118 15.11 2.48 -26.22
C ASP A 118 15.65 1.10 -25.87
N GLN A 119 16.61 1.05 -24.98
CA GLN A 119 17.21 -0.23 -24.66
C GLN A 119 16.27 -1.15 -23.93
N ARG A 120 15.51 -0.58 -23.00
CA ARG A 120 14.54 -1.37 -22.30
C ARG A 120 13.44 -1.86 -23.22
N HIS A 121 13.04 -0.98 -24.12
CA HIS A 121 12.00 -1.32 -25.07
C HIS A 121 12.42 -2.48 -25.97
N LEU A 122 13.64 -2.43 -26.48
CA LEU A 122 14.15 -3.50 -27.33
C LEU A 122 14.22 -4.82 -26.57
N LYS A 123 14.67 -4.78 -25.34
CA LYS A 123 14.72 -5.98 -24.54
C LYS A 123 13.34 -6.56 -24.32
N GLN A 124 12.39 -5.69 -24.07
CA GLN A 124 11.02 -6.12 -23.83
C GLN A 124 10.38 -6.70 -25.07
N ASP A 125 10.63 -6.08 -26.21
CA ASP A 125 10.12 -6.59 -27.47
C ASP A 125 10.62 -8.00 -27.72
N SER A 126 11.85 -8.24 -27.38
CA SER A 126 12.43 -9.54 -27.55
C SER A 126 11.69 -10.59 -26.73
N GLU A 127 11.36 -10.23 -25.50
CA GLU A 127 10.62 -11.16 -24.64
C GLU A 127 9.19 -11.34 -25.11
N LEU A 128 8.56 -10.26 -25.53
CA LEU A 128 7.20 -10.35 -26.03
C LEU A 128 7.11 -11.18 -27.29
N GLY A 129 8.13 -11.09 -28.14
CA GLY A 129 8.16 -11.91 -29.31
C GLY A 129 8.14 -13.38 -29.00
N ARG A 130 8.87 -13.78 -27.99
CA ARG A 130 8.85 -15.19 -27.60
C ARG A 130 7.53 -15.62 -27.04
N ILE A 131 6.93 -14.75 -26.23
CA ILE A 131 5.62 -15.06 -25.65
C ILE A 131 4.58 -15.16 -26.73
N SER A 132 4.64 -14.26 -27.70
CA SER A 132 3.68 -14.30 -28.80
C SER A 132 3.77 -15.61 -29.57
N ASP A 133 4.98 -16.07 -29.80
CA ASP A 133 5.15 -17.33 -30.50
C ASP A 133 4.49 -18.47 -29.76
N ASP A 134 4.58 -18.45 -28.45
CA ASP A 134 3.93 -19.47 -27.65
C ASP A 134 2.43 -19.40 -27.72
N GLU A 135 1.90 -18.20 -27.79
CA GLU A 135 0.46 -18.03 -27.74
C GLU A 135 -0.22 -18.29 -29.06
N ASP A 136 0.52 -18.25 -30.13
CA ASP A 136 -0.07 -18.46 -31.44
C ASP A 136 -0.46 -19.90 -31.70
N HIS A 137 -0.39 -20.73 -30.71
CA HIS A 137 -0.81 -22.12 -30.84
C HIS A 137 -2.16 -22.39 -30.24
#